data_43e8e0f968847fa581d5c258b52f4856
#
_entry.id   43e8e0f968847fa581d5c258b52f4856
#
_cell.length_a   1.000
_cell.length_b   1.000
_cell.length_c   1.000
_cell.angle_alpha   90.00
_cell.angle_beta   90.00
_cell.angle_gamma   90.00
#
_symmetry.space_group_name_H-M   'P 1'
#
loop_
_entity.id
_entity.type
_entity.pdbx_description
1 polymer ?
#
loop_
_entity_poly.entity_id
_entity_poly.type
_entity_poly.pdbx_seq_one_letter_code
_entity_poly.pdbx_strand_id
1 'polypeptide(L)'
;MFQKIVPVNQERHAIKKVKDITSFSFASEFHIAYVTMHEFARSASIFPIVFLEDKEKDVFRPVVLMGLNAGENLFVDAGGKWLASYVPAIIRRYPFALAPAGTDGRYVVCVDEASEQLSDTEGSALFDEKGQPTQVIENVKRYLGELQQMDSLTNDFCKFLAENNIFTPLNMRVRDHDKVKNLSGCYVVNEERLNNLSDQRFLEIRSKNYLPALYAHLISLAQTERLVKLQDEKFAAQVEKPRKKDSTDKSAPTKIH
;
A
#
# COMPACT_ATOMS: atom_id res chain seq x y z
N MET A 1 4.25 -9.19 -1.34
CA MET A 1 5.31 -8.39 -0.67
C MET A 1 6.17 -9.31 0.18
N PHE A 2 5.67 -9.80 1.29
CA PHE A 2 6.47 -10.70 2.15
C PHE A 2 6.45 -12.14 1.64
N GLN A 3 7.63 -12.79 1.58
CA GLN A 3 7.79 -14.16 1.11
C GLN A 3 8.22 -15.10 2.25
N LYS A 4 9.13 -14.67 3.12
CA LYS A 4 9.67 -15.47 4.20
C LYS A 4 9.83 -14.64 5.48
N ILE A 5 8.72 -14.44 6.18
CA ILE A 5 8.70 -13.67 7.42
C ILE A 5 9.18 -14.52 8.58
N VAL A 6 10.20 -14.04 9.30
CA VAL A 6 10.73 -14.68 10.50
C VAL A 6 10.99 -13.64 11.60
N PRO A 7 10.90 -13.99 12.89
CA PRO A 7 11.30 -13.11 13.98
C PRO A 7 12.76 -12.70 13.86
N VAL A 8 13.06 -11.42 14.07
CA VAL A 8 14.44 -10.93 14.13
C VAL A 8 15.07 -11.40 15.42
N ASN A 9 16.15 -12.16 15.32
CA ASN A 9 16.96 -12.61 16.45
C ASN A 9 18.45 -12.64 16.10
N GLN A 10 19.30 -12.63 17.12
CA GLN A 10 20.75 -12.61 16.97
C GLN A 10 21.30 -13.85 16.28
N GLU A 11 20.79 -15.04 16.62
CA GLU A 11 21.32 -16.31 16.09
C GLU A 11 21.27 -16.36 14.55
N ARG A 12 20.20 -15.82 13.97
CA ARG A 12 19.98 -15.86 12.51
C ARG A 12 20.47 -14.61 11.78
N HIS A 13 20.52 -13.47 12.48
CA HIS A 13 20.67 -12.18 11.83
C HIS A 13 21.89 -11.39 12.33
N ALA A 14 22.83 -12.03 13.08
CA ALA A 14 24.02 -11.38 13.65
C ALA A 14 24.84 -10.59 12.62
N ILE A 15 25.01 -11.15 11.41
CA ILE A 15 25.77 -10.51 10.32
C ILE A 15 24.91 -9.71 9.34
N LYS A 16 23.58 -9.80 9.48
CA LYS A 16 22.66 -9.18 8.54
C LYS A 16 22.64 -7.66 8.68
N LYS A 17 22.61 -7.02 7.53
CA LYS A 17 22.47 -5.59 7.35
C LYS A 17 21.21 -5.28 6.55
N VAL A 18 20.61 -4.12 6.76
CA VAL A 18 19.50 -3.65 5.95
C VAL A 18 19.94 -2.47 5.09
N LYS A 19 19.66 -2.54 3.81
CA LYS A 19 19.90 -1.48 2.83
C LYS A 19 18.72 -0.52 2.80
N ASP A 20 18.96 0.72 2.41
CA ASP A 20 17.90 1.66 2.11
C ASP A 20 17.07 1.18 0.91
N ILE A 21 15.78 1.48 0.92
CA ILE A 21 14.88 1.15 -0.20
C ILE A 21 15.19 2.11 -1.37
N THR A 22 15.91 1.62 -2.36
CA THR A 22 16.21 2.36 -3.60
C THR A 22 15.28 1.97 -4.75
N SER A 23 14.60 0.83 -4.64
CA SER A 23 13.64 0.33 -5.62
C SER A 23 12.37 -0.19 -4.93
N PHE A 24 11.22 0.14 -5.52
CA PHE A 24 9.91 -0.32 -5.11
C PHE A 24 9.36 -1.43 -6.02
N SER A 25 10.22 -2.15 -6.75
CA SER A 25 9.81 -3.26 -7.61
C SER A 25 9.01 -4.33 -6.86
N PHE A 26 9.29 -4.54 -5.56
CA PHE A 26 8.53 -5.45 -4.70
C PHE A 26 7.06 -5.03 -4.52
N ALA A 27 6.70 -3.78 -4.83
CA ALA A 27 5.34 -3.24 -4.74
C ALA A 27 4.70 -3.03 -6.13
N SER A 28 5.34 -3.44 -7.22
CA SER A 28 4.87 -3.21 -8.60
C SER A 28 3.52 -3.87 -8.92
N GLU A 29 3.15 -4.91 -8.19
CA GLU A 29 1.88 -5.65 -8.36
C GLU A 29 0.78 -5.22 -7.38
N PHE A 30 1.03 -4.23 -6.52
CA PHE A 30 0.04 -3.79 -5.52
C PHE A 30 -0.89 -2.74 -6.10
N HIS A 31 -2.10 -3.15 -6.48
CA HIS A 31 -3.15 -2.23 -6.94
C HIS A 31 -3.83 -1.47 -5.79
N ILE A 32 -3.69 -1.95 -4.56
CA ILE A 32 -4.19 -1.31 -3.34
C ILE A 32 -3.14 -1.36 -2.23
N ALA A 33 -3.18 -0.41 -1.31
CA ALA A 33 -2.42 -0.45 -0.06
C ALA A 33 -3.28 0.05 1.10
N TYR A 34 -3.20 -0.64 2.25
CA TYR A 34 -3.79 -0.16 3.49
C TYR A 34 -3.17 1.17 3.90
N VAL A 35 -3.98 2.08 4.42
CA VAL A 35 -3.55 3.36 4.98
C VAL A 35 -4.26 3.64 6.30
N THR A 36 -3.54 4.19 7.26
CA THR A 36 -4.14 4.67 8.50
C THR A 36 -4.84 6.00 8.29
N MET A 37 -5.81 6.36 9.12
CA MET A 37 -6.50 7.65 9.01
C MET A 37 -5.55 8.85 9.13
N HIS A 38 -4.39 8.69 9.79
CA HIS A 38 -3.35 9.72 9.93
C HIS A 38 -2.62 10.00 8.60
N GLU A 39 -2.68 9.06 7.66
CA GLU A 39 -2.11 9.21 6.32
C GLU A 39 -3.06 9.87 5.33
N PHE A 40 -4.37 10.00 5.66
CA PHE A 40 -5.38 10.45 4.70
C PHE A 40 -5.05 11.81 4.09
N ALA A 41 -4.63 12.78 4.89
CA ALA A 41 -4.31 14.11 4.40
C ALA A 41 -3.20 14.12 3.34
N ARG A 42 -2.18 13.26 3.49
CA ARG A 42 -1.10 13.11 2.50
C ARG A 42 -1.53 12.26 1.32
N SER A 43 -2.24 11.18 1.58
CA SER A 43 -2.70 10.23 0.56
C SER A 43 -3.73 10.86 -0.38
N ALA A 44 -4.63 11.70 0.14
CA ALA A 44 -5.74 12.29 -0.60
C ALA A 44 -5.33 13.16 -1.79
N SER A 45 -4.13 13.73 -1.77
CA SER A 45 -3.59 14.53 -2.89
C SER A 45 -3.04 13.69 -4.04
N ILE A 46 -2.96 12.37 -3.86
CA ILE A 46 -2.26 11.46 -4.78
C ILE A 46 -3.15 10.29 -5.20
N PHE A 47 -3.85 9.68 -4.25
CA PHE A 47 -4.59 8.44 -4.43
C PHE A 47 -6.06 8.61 -4.05
N PRO A 48 -6.98 7.92 -4.73
CA PRO A 48 -8.31 7.69 -4.18
C PRO A 48 -8.20 6.84 -2.92
N ILE A 49 -8.87 7.27 -1.84
CA ILE A 49 -9.01 6.48 -0.61
C ILE A 49 -10.41 5.87 -0.65
N VAL A 50 -10.51 4.56 -0.43
CA VAL A 50 -11.77 3.83 -0.33
C VAL A 50 -11.72 2.88 0.86
N PHE A 51 -12.85 2.28 1.21
CA PHE A 51 -12.91 1.30 2.30
C PHE A 51 -13.27 -0.07 1.75
N LEU A 52 -12.58 -1.10 2.23
CA LEU A 52 -12.91 -2.49 1.97
C LEU A 52 -13.57 -3.10 3.19
N GLU A 53 -14.62 -3.88 2.98
CA GLU A 53 -15.31 -4.63 4.01
C GLU A 53 -14.68 -6.02 4.15
N ASP A 54 -14.19 -6.33 5.34
CA ASP A 54 -13.84 -7.70 5.76
C ASP A 54 -15.10 -8.31 6.40
N LYS A 55 -15.86 -9.05 5.60
CA LYS A 55 -17.13 -9.64 6.02
C LYS A 55 -17.00 -10.71 7.10
N GLU A 56 -15.83 -11.34 7.20
CA GLU A 56 -15.59 -12.36 8.22
C GLU A 56 -15.43 -11.75 9.61
N LYS A 57 -14.88 -10.55 9.66
CA LYS A 57 -14.61 -9.81 10.91
C LYS A 57 -15.59 -8.66 11.16
N ASP A 58 -16.48 -8.41 10.21
CA ASP A 58 -17.41 -7.26 10.24
C ASP A 58 -16.68 -5.92 10.49
N VAL A 59 -15.59 -5.71 9.74
CA VAL A 59 -14.77 -4.49 9.85
C VAL A 59 -14.50 -3.86 8.51
N PHE A 60 -14.44 -2.54 8.49
CA PHE A 60 -14.02 -1.77 7.32
C PHE A 60 -12.54 -1.38 7.46
N ARG A 61 -11.82 -1.43 6.34
CA ARG A 61 -10.41 -1.03 6.29
C ARG A 61 -10.16 -0.04 5.17
N PRO A 62 -9.58 1.12 5.46
CA PRO A 62 -9.27 2.09 4.43
C PRO A 62 -8.06 1.64 3.60
N VAL A 63 -8.18 1.79 2.29
CA VAL A 63 -7.10 1.53 1.35
C VAL A 63 -6.99 2.68 0.35
N VAL A 64 -5.80 2.88 -0.18
CA VAL A 64 -5.58 3.71 -1.37
C VAL A 64 -5.59 2.82 -2.61
N LEU A 65 -6.17 3.33 -3.69
CA LEU A 65 -6.09 2.70 -5.00
C LEU A 65 -4.83 3.16 -5.72
N MET A 66 -3.98 2.20 -6.11
CA MET A 66 -2.74 2.44 -6.85
C MET A 66 -2.77 1.85 -8.27
N GLY A 67 -3.80 1.10 -8.59
CA GLY A 67 -4.08 0.53 -9.90
C GLY A 67 -5.56 0.28 -10.11
N LEU A 68 -5.98 0.20 -11.37
CA LEU A 68 -7.35 -0.15 -11.76
C LEU A 68 -7.53 -1.66 -11.98
N ASN A 69 -6.42 -2.38 -12.08
CA ASN A 69 -6.37 -3.82 -12.29
C ASN A 69 -5.64 -4.50 -11.13
N ALA A 70 -6.12 -5.68 -10.74
CA ALA A 70 -5.36 -6.52 -9.81
C ALA A 70 -3.97 -6.84 -10.40
N GLY A 71 -2.94 -6.80 -9.56
CA GLY A 71 -1.56 -7.06 -9.99
C GLY A 71 -0.87 -5.88 -10.68
N GLU A 72 -1.39 -4.66 -10.58
CA GLU A 72 -0.84 -3.48 -11.24
C GLU A 72 -0.71 -2.30 -10.30
N ASN A 73 0.50 -1.74 -10.18
CA ASN A 73 0.75 -0.47 -9.51
C ASN A 73 1.17 0.58 -10.55
N LEU A 74 0.37 1.63 -10.70
CA LEU A 74 0.62 2.72 -11.65
C LEU A 74 1.62 3.75 -11.12
N PHE A 75 2.04 3.63 -9.86
CA PHE A 75 3.00 4.52 -9.22
C PHE A 75 4.40 3.92 -9.09
N VAL A 76 4.65 2.75 -9.70
CA VAL A 76 5.97 2.15 -9.81
C VAL A 76 6.29 1.96 -11.29
N ASP A 77 7.38 2.59 -11.76
CA ASP A 77 7.83 2.44 -13.15
C ASP A 77 8.57 1.10 -13.39
N ALA A 78 8.93 0.85 -14.63
CA ALA A 78 9.64 -0.36 -15.03
C ALA A 78 11.04 -0.52 -14.38
N GLY A 79 11.62 0.57 -13.90
CA GLY A 79 12.90 0.58 -13.17
C GLY A 79 12.73 0.43 -11.65
N GLY A 80 11.50 0.31 -11.16
CA GLY A 80 11.20 0.22 -9.73
C GLY A 80 11.15 1.57 -9.01
N LYS A 81 11.19 2.70 -9.73
CA LYS A 81 11.10 4.02 -9.14
C LYS A 81 9.66 4.33 -8.75
N TRP A 82 9.48 4.86 -7.54
CA TRP A 82 8.20 5.40 -7.08
C TRP A 82 7.92 6.77 -7.71
N LEU A 83 6.74 6.92 -8.32
CA LEU A 83 6.39 8.10 -9.14
C LEU A 83 5.57 9.16 -8.41
N ALA A 84 5.32 8.99 -7.12
CA ALA A 84 4.53 9.94 -6.32
C ALA A 84 5.35 10.53 -5.17
N SER A 85 4.87 11.65 -4.60
CA SER A 85 5.52 12.32 -3.48
C SER A 85 5.31 11.63 -2.12
N TYR A 86 4.43 10.63 -2.06
CA TYR A 86 4.15 9.89 -0.83
C TYR A 86 4.10 8.38 -1.11
N VAL A 87 4.70 7.61 -0.21
CA VAL A 87 4.63 6.14 -0.18
C VAL A 87 3.83 5.74 1.06
N PRO A 88 2.75 4.94 0.94
CA PRO A 88 2.00 4.44 2.10
C PRO A 88 2.88 3.76 3.13
N ALA A 89 2.60 4.00 4.42
CA ALA A 89 3.43 3.50 5.53
C ALA A 89 3.57 1.97 5.52
N ILE A 90 2.51 1.27 5.11
CA ILE A 90 2.50 -0.18 4.98
C ILE A 90 3.50 -0.70 3.92
N ILE A 91 3.82 0.09 2.91
CA ILE A 91 4.86 -0.21 1.90
C ILE A 91 6.23 0.15 2.44
N ARG A 92 6.37 1.33 3.08
CA ARG A 92 7.64 1.83 3.63
C ARG A 92 8.22 0.96 4.74
N ARG A 93 7.39 0.19 5.44
CA ARG A 93 7.88 -0.71 6.51
C ARG A 93 8.69 -1.90 6.00
N TYR A 94 8.59 -2.21 4.70
CA TYR A 94 9.33 -3.33 4.12
C TYR A 94 10.85 -3.15 4.30
N PRO A 95 11.60 -4.20 4.69
CA PRO A 95 11.20 -5.60 4.81
C PRO A 95 10.71 -6.02 6.21
N PHE A 96 10.36 -5.10 7.10
CA PHE A 96 9.99 -5.40 8.47
C PHE A 96 8.47 -5.50 8.68
N ALA A 97 8.07 -6.32 9.64
CA ALA A 97 6.69 -6.47 10.07
C ALA A 97 6.60 -6.71 11.58
N LEU A 98 5.41 -6.53 12.17
CA LEU A 98 5.10 -7.03 13.50
C LEU A 98 4.31 -8.33 13.38
N ALA A 99 4.62 -9.27 14.25
CA ALA A 99 3.82 -10.47 14.47
C ALA A 99 3.47 -10.60 15.97
N PRO A 100 2.28 -11.11 16.32
CA PRO A 100 1.95 -11.42 17.71
C PRO A 100 2.94 -12.43 18.29
N ALA A 101 3.40 -12.18 19.52
CA ALA A 101 4.27 -13.07 20.28
C ALA A 101 3.48 -13.70 21.42
N GLY A 102 2.82 -14.81 21.16
CA GLY A 102 1.94 -15.47 22.13
C GLY A 102 0.55 -14.82 22.21
N THR A 103 -0.14 -15.01 23.34
CA THR A 103 -1.53 -14.57 23.56
C THR A 103 -1.65 -13.34 24.48
N ASP A 104 -0.53 -12.79 24.93
CA ASP A 104 -0.46 -11.72 25.93
C ASP A 104 -0.37 -10.30 25.34
N GLY A 105 -0.66 -10.16 24.05
CA GLY A 105 -0.68 -8.86 23.36
C GLY A 105 0.71 -8.30 23.04
N ARG A 106 1.79 -9.06 23.29
CA ARG A 106 3.15 -8.66 22.89
C ARG A 106 3.35 -8.86 21.40
N TYR A 107 4.24 -8.06 20.82
CA TYR A 107 4.62 -8.15 19.41
C TYR A 107 6.13 -8.35 19.29
N VAL A 108 6.54 -9.08 18.27
CA VAL A 108 7.94 -9.21 17.88
C VAL A 108 8.15 -8.58 16.51
N VAL A 109 9.31 -7.96 16.33
CA VAL A 109 9.74 -7.51 15.01
C VAL A 109 10.14 -8.72 14.19
N CYS A 110 9.57 -8.80 13.00
CA CYS A 110 9.90 -9.79 11.99
C CYS A 110 10.56 -9.14 10.80
N VAL A 111 11.30 -9.90 10.03
CA VAL A 111 11.92 -9.48 8.77
C VAL A 111 11.63 -10.52 7.68
N ASP A 112 11.48 -10.05 6.45
CA ASP A 112 11.42 -10.93 5.29
C ASP A 112 12.83 -11.33 4.87
N GLU A 113 13.23 -12.57 5.19
CA GLU A 113 14.56 -13.11 4.83
C GLU A 113 14.78 -13.23 3.30
N ALA A 114 13.72 -13.26 2.51
CA ALA A 114 13.81 -13.29 1.05
C ALA A 114 13.97 -11.89 0.41
N SER A 115 14.01 -10.84 1.25
CA SER A 115 14.13 -9.46 0.78
C SER A 115 15.51 -9.14 0.24
N GLU A 116 15.57 -8.50 -0.93
CA GLU A 116 16.80 -7.94 -1.49
C GLU A 116 17.38 -6.77 -0.67
N GLN A 117 16.59 -6.21 0.27
CA GLN A 117 17.08 -5.20 1.21
C GLN A 117 17.93 -5.82 2.33
N LEU A 118 17.85 -7.14 2.58
CA LEU A 118 18.77 -7.83 3.49
C LEU A 118 20.05 -8.22 2.76
N SER A 119 21.19 -7.88 3.37
CA SER A 119 22.53 -8.16 2.85
C SER A 119 23.46 -8.61 3.97
N ASP A 120 24.49 -9.34 3.65
CA ASP A 120 25.56 -9.70 4.61
C ASP A 120 26.70 -8.69 4.56
N THR A 121 26.79 -7.88 3.50
CA THR A 121 27.92 -6.97 3.24
C THR A 121 27.55 -5.53 3.25
N GLU A 122 26.38 -5.15 2.73
CA GLU A 122 25.95 -3.77 2.47
C GLU A 122 24.81 -3.32 3.39
N GLY A 123 24.80 -2.04 3.77
CA GLY A 123 23.75 -1.43 4.57
C GLY A 123 24.08 -1.30 6.04
N SER A 124 23.08 -1.01 6.85
CA SER A 124 23.21 -0.80 8.30
C SER A 124 23.01 -2.11 9.05
N ALA A 125 23.93 -2.45 9.96
CA ALA A 125 23.89 -3.69 10.73
C ALA A 125 22.65 -3.76 11.64
N LEU A 126 22.04 -4.93 11.75
CA LEU A 126 20.92 -5.16 12.67
C LEU A 126 21.41 -5.39 14.12
N PHE A 127 22.57 -6.03 14.29
CA PHE A 127 23.20 -6.31 15.57
C PHE A 127 24.63 -5.76 15.59
N ASP A 128 25.10 -5.36 16.76
CA ASP A 128 26.49 -4.95 16.97
C ASP A 128 27.42 -6.15 17.21
N GLU A 129 28.72 -5.91 17.39
CA GLU A 129 29.73 -6.94 17.63
C GLU A 129 29.50 -7.70 18.95
N LYS A 130 28.72 -7.14 19.87
CA LYS A 130 28.34 -7.77 21.15
C LYS A 130 27.02 -8.52 21.04
N GLY A 131 26.40 -8.53 19.85
CA GLY A 131 25.11 -9.17 19.62
C GLY A 131 23.93 -8.39 20.14
N GLN A 132 24.11 -7.10 20.46
CA GLN A 132 23.00 -6.24 20.89
C GLN A 132 22.31 -5.62 19.68
N PRO A 133 20.97 -5.41 19.72
CA PRO A 133 20.26 -4.69 18.68
C PRO A 133 20.85 -3.29 18.47
N THR A 134 21.08 -2.90 17.22
CA THR A 134 21.55 -1.57 16.87
C THR A 134 20.41 -0.55 16.87
N GLN A 135 20.76 0.73 16.69
CA GLN A 135 19.78 1.82 16.53
C GLN A 135 18.79 1.56 15.37
N VAL A 136 19.18 0.77 14.36
CA VAL A 136 18.29 0.36 13.25
C VAL A 136 17.10 -0.42 13.78
N ILE A 137 17.34 -1.45 14.59
CA ILE A 137 16.26 -2.26 15.19
C ILE A 137 15.39 -1.41 16.12
N GLU A 138 15.98 -0.52 16.90
CA GLU A 138 15.22 0.37 17.80
C GLU A 138 14.34 1.36 17.01
N ASN A 139 14.84 1.91 15.90
CA ASN A 139 14.05 2.74 15.00
C ASN A 139 12.90 1.94 14.33
N VAL A 140 13.17 0.72 13.90
CA VAL A 140 12.16 -0.18 13.32
C VAL A 140 11.07 -0.51 14.35
N LYS A 141 11.45 -0.86 15.59
CA LYS A 141 10.49 -1.12 16.70
C LYS A 141 9.58 0.08 16.93
N ARG A 142 10.18 1.28 17.05
CA ARG A 142 9.43 2.51 17.26
C ARG A 142 8.45 2.76 16.09
N TYR A 143 8.94 2.71 14.86
CA TYR A 143 8.13 2.95 13.67
C TYR A 143 6.95 1.96 13.55
N LEU A 144 7.21 0.68 13.76
CA LEU A 144 6.17 -0.35 13.70
C LEU A 144 5.18 -0.23 14.87
N GLY A 145 5.67 0.15 16.05
CA GLY A 145 4.82 0.42 17.21
C GLY A 145 3.88 1.62 16.98
N GLU A 146 4.39 2.72 16.43
CA GLU A 146 3.60 3.88 16.03
C GLU A 146 2.55 3.49 14.96
N LEU A 147 2.94 2.70 13.96
CA LEU A 147 2.02 2.23 12.93
C LEU A 147 0.91 1.35 13.51
N GLN A 148 1.23 0.48 14.48
CA GLN A 148 0.24 -0.35 15.18
C GLN A 148 -0.75 0.50 16.00
N GLN A 149 -0.27 1.55 16.67
CA GLN A 149 -1.14 2.48 17.38
C GLN A 149 -2.07 3.23 16.43
N MET A 150 -1.55 3.71 15.30
CA MET A 150 -2.35 4.37 14.25
C MET A 150 -3.38 3.42 13.64
N ASP A 151 -3.05 2.13 13.48
CA ASP A 151 -3.99 1.10 13.02
C ASP A 151 -5.16 0.94 14.00
N SER A 152 -4.89 0.88 15.30
CA SER A 152 -5.94 0.80 16.33
C SER A 152 -6.90 1.99 16.26
N LEU A 153 -6.37 3.21 16.19
CA LEU A 153 -7.19 4.43 16.06
C LEU A 153 -7.99 4.46 14.75
N THR A 154 -7.44 3.88 13.69
CA THR A 154 -8.12 3.77 12.38
C THR A 154 -9.26 2.76 12.44
N ASN A 155 -9.08 1.66 13.17
CA ASN A 155 -10.15 0.68 13.40
C ASN A 155 -11.30 1.31 14.19
N ASP A 156 -11.02 2.10 15.24
CA ASP A 156 -12.04 2.83 16.01
C ASP A 156 -12.80 3.84 15.13
N PHE A 157 -12.08 4.54 14.24
CA PHE A 157 -12.67 5.44 13.25
C PHE A 157 -13.63 4.69 12.31
N CYS A 158 -13.18 3.60 11.69
CA CYS A 158 -14.00 2.81 10.77
C CYS A 158 -15.21 2.18 11.48
N LYS A 159 -15.04 1.69 12.69
CA LYS A 159 -16.12 1.15 13.52
C LYS A 159 -17.18 2.23 13.79
N PHE A 160 -16.76 3.44 14.19
CA PHE A 160 -17.69 4.54 14.40
C PHE A 160 -18.50 4.87 13.14
N LEU A 161 -17.86 4.91 11.96
CA LEU A 161 -18.55 5.18 10.69
C LEU A 161 -19.56 4.07 10.34
N ALA A 162 -19.21 2.82 10.57
CA ALA A 162 -20.09 1.67 10.33
C ALA A 162 -21.32 1.68 11.25
N GLU A 163 -21.13 1.90 12.57
CA GLU A 163 -22.19 1.98 13.56
C GLU A 163 -23.19 3.12 13.28
N ASN A 164 -22.74 4.18 12.61
CA ASN A 164 -23.59 5.31 12.22
C ASN A 164 -24.11 5.21 10.77
N ASN A 165 -23.95 4.06 10.12
CA ASN A 165 -24.39 3.80 8.73
C ASN A 165 -23.85 4.82 7.71
N ILE A 166 -22.65 5.34 7.92
CA ILE A 166 -22.07 6.39 7.06
C ILE A 166 -21.50 5.80 5.76
N PHE A 167 -21.19 4.52 5.71
CA PHE A 167 -20.68 3.88 4.50
C PHE A 167 -21.78 3.60 3.47
N THR A 168 -21.43 3.75 2.19
CA THR A 168 -22.23 3.36 1.03
C THR A 168 -21.35 2.64 0.01
N PRO A 169 -21.84 1.60 -0.69
CA PRO A 169 -21.10 0.95 -1.75
C PRO A 169 -20.70 1.95 -2.85
N LEU A 170 -19.45 1.92 -3.26
CA LEU A 170 -18.98 2.67 -4.42
C LEU A 170 -19.38 1.91 -5.70
N ASN A 171 -20.17 2.56 -6.55
CA ASN A 171 -20.50 2.10 -7.89
C ASN A 171 -20.03 3.15 -8.90
N MET A 172 -18.76 3.09 -9.27
CA MET A 172 -18.17 4.05 -10.21
C MET A 172 -17.84 3.36 -11.53
N ARG A 173 -18.25 3.98 -12.64
CA ARG A 173 -17.86 3.55 -13.98
C ARG A 173 -16.63 4.31 -14.42
N VAL A 174 -15.59 3.58 -14.75
CA VAL A 174 -14.33 4.14 -15.24
C VAL A 174 -14.15 3.68 -16.68
N ARG A 175 -13.82 4.61 -17.57
CA ARG A 175 -13.41 4.26 -18.94
C ARG A 175 -11.95 3.83 -18.90
N ASP A 176 -11.69 2.59 -19.27
CA ASP A 176 -10.36 2.02 -19.45
C ASP A 176 -10.23 1.72 -20.95
N HIS A 177 -9.67 2.68 -21.70
CA HIS A 177 -9.61 2.67 -23.17
C HIS A 177 -11.01 2.59 -23.79
N ASP A 178 -11.27 1.56 -24.61
CA ASP A 178 -12.58 1.32 -25.24
C ASP A 178 -13.56 0.54 -24.35
N LYS A 179 -13.16 0.20 -23.13
CA LYS A 179 -13.98 -0.58 -22.19
C LYS A 179 -14.42 0.25 -21.02
N VAL A 180 -15.65 0.04 -20.58
CA VAL A 180 -16.15 0.59 -19.32
C VAL A 180 -15.96 -0.46 -18.24
N LYS A 181 -15.17 -0.12 -17.20
CA LYS A 181 -15.02 -0.94 -16.00
C LYS A 181 -15.86 -0.37 -14.87
N ASN A 182 -16.45 -1.24 -14.09
CA ASN A 182 -17.10 -0.86 -12.86
C ASN A 182 -16.10 -1.06 -11.70
N LEU A 183 -15.74 0.01 -11.01
CA LEU A 183 -15.10 -0.07 -9.71
C LEU A 183 -16.20 -0.38 -8.69
N SER A 184 -16.20 -1.61 -8.19
CA SER A 184 -17.18 -2.11 -7.21
C SER A 184 -16.45 -2.95 -6.15
N GLY A 185 -17.17 -3.30 -5.07
CA GLY A 185 -16.60 -4.09 -3.97
C GLY A 185 -15.86 -3.24 -2.93
N CYS A 186 -15.90 -1.93 -3.05
CA CYS A 186 -15.42 -1.00 -2.04
C CYS A 186 -16.52 -0.03 -1.62
N TYR A 187 -16.29 0.67 -0.53
CA TYR A 187 -17.21 1.60 0.09
C TYR A 187 -16.59 2.99 0.19
N VAL A 188 -17.46 3.99 0.25
CA VAL A 188 -17.11 5.39 0.47
C VAL A 188 -18.01 5.99 1.55
N VAL A 189 -17.63 7.13 2.09
CA VAL A 189 -18.49 7.92 2.98
C VAL A 189 -19.66 8.48 2.18
N ASN A 190 -20.87 8.25 2.68
CA ASN A 190 -22.07 8.88 2.16
C ASN A 190 -22.18 10.28 2.75
N GLU A 191 -21.95 11.29 1.94
CA GLU A 191 -21.93 12.70 2.37
C GLU A 191 -23.31 13.17 2.85
N GLU A 192 -24.39 12.72 2.23
CA GLU A 192 -25.75 13.06 2.66
C GLU A 192 -26.04 12.52 4.07
N ARG A 193 -25.68 11.24 4.34
CA ARG A 193 -25.85 10.66 5.68
C ARG A 193 -24.95 11.35 6.70
N LEU A 194 -23.73 11.73 6.33
CA LEU A 194 -22.82 12.50 7.20
C LEU A 194 -23.43 13.84 7.58
N ASN A 195 -24.01 14.56 6.61
CA ASN A 195 -24.63 15.88 6.82
C ASN A 195 -25.96 15.79 7.58
N ASN A 196 -26.65 14.64 7.56
CA ASN A 196 -27.90 14.40 8.26
C ASN A 196 -27.72 13.73 9.64
N LEU A 197 -26.49 13.64 10.13
CA LEU A 197 -26.25 13.16 11.51
C LEU A 197 -26.88 14.13 12.53
N SER A 198 -27.32 13.59 13.66
CA SER A 198 -27.72 14.43 14.78
C SER A 198 -26.56 15.29 15.30
N ASP A 199 -26.88 16.46 15.86
CA ASP A 199 -25.87 17.36 16.43
C ASP A 199 -24.94 16.63 17.42
N GLN A 200 -25.50 15.76 18.25
CA GLN A 200 -24.74 14.98 19.20
C GLN A 200 -23.69 14.07 18.51
N ARG A 201 -24.08 13.37 17.44
CA ARG A 201 -23.18 12.50 16.67
C ARG A 201 -22.12 13.30 15.90
N PHE A 202 -22.50 14.47 15.37
CA PHE A 202 -21.55 15.34 14.71
C PHE A 202 -20.52 15.94 15.68
N LEU A 203 -20.95 16.33 16.89
CA LEU A 203 -20.04 16.76 17.94
C LEU A 203 -19.09 15.64 18.40
N GLU A 204 -19.54 14.39 18.39
CA GLU A 204 -18.68 13.23 18.67
C GLU A 204 -17.59 13.05 17.59
N ILE A 205 -17.94 13.16 16.31
CA ILE A 205 -16.97 13.16 15.20
C ILE A 205 -15.89 14.25 15.40
N ARG A 206 -16.34 15.46 15.79
CA ARG A 206 -15.44 16.58 16.06
C ARG A 206 -14.54 16.30 17.26
N SER A 207 -15.09 15.80 18.38
CA SER A 207 -14.33 15.53 19.60
C SER A 207 -13.27 14.43 19.43
N LYS A 208 -13.55 13.44 18.56
CA LYS A 208 -12.63 12.36 18.21
C LYS A 208 -11.64 12.76 17.10
N ASN A 209 -11.70 14.01 16.59
CA ASN A 209 -10.86 14.52 15.52
C ASN A 209 -10.96 13.72 14.21
N TYR A 210 -12.16 13.23 13.86
CA TYR A 210 -12.39 12.44 12.64
C TYR A 210 -12.66 13.30 11.40
N LEU A 211 -13.07 14.57 11.56
CA LEU A 211 -13.39 15.47 10.46
C LEU A 211 -12.26 15.59 9.40
N PRO A 212 -10.98 15.76 9.78
CA PRO A 212 -9.92 15.87 8.78
C PRO A 212 -9.80 14.63 7.88
N ALA A 213 -9.96 13.42 8.46
CA ALA A 213 -9.91 12.17 7.70
C ALA A 213 -11.12 12.02 6.79
N LEU A 214 -12.33 12.38 7.27
CA LEU A 214 -13.56 12.34 6.47
C LEU A 214 -13.46 13.22 5.23
N TYR A 215 -13.08 14.49 5.40
CA TYR A 215 -12.95 15.42 4.26
C TYR A 215 -11.78 15.04 3.34
N ALA A 216 -10.66 14.58 3.88
CA ALA A 216 -9.56 14.07 3.06
C ALA A 216 -10.01 12.89 2.20
N HIS A 217 -10.78 11.94 2.76
CA HIS A 217 -11.36 10.84 1.98
C HIS A 217 -12.26 11.36 0.84
N LEU A 218 -13.23 12.24 1.14
CA LEU A 218 -14.16 12.78 0.13
C LEU A 218 -13.41 13.48 -1.01
N ILE A 219 -12.45 14.34 -0.68
CA ILE A 219 -11.61 15.04 -1.67
C ILE A 219 -10.78 14.06 -2.50
N SER A 220 -10.29 12.98 -1.88
CA SER A 220 -9.44 11.99 -2.56
C SER A 220 -10.13 11.28 -3.72
N LEU A 221 -11.46 11.20 -3.73
CA LEU A 221 -12.20 10.50 -4.76
C LEU A 221 -11.98 11.13 -6.17
N ALA A 222 -11.67 12.42 -6.24
CA ALA A 222 -11.28 13.08 -7.48
C ALA A 222 -9.98 12.52 -8.08
N GLN A 223 -9.10 11.89 -7.28
CA GLN A 223 -7.87 11.25 -7.79
C GLN A 223 -8.15 10.01 -8.65
N THR A 224 -9.39 9.53 -8.71
CA THR A 224 -9.79 8.45 -9.63
C THR A 224 -9.54 8.85 -11.09
N GLU A 225 -9.79 10.12 -11.45
CA GLU A 225 -9.51 10.64 -12.80
C GLU A 225 -8.01 10.57 -13.12
N ARG A 226 -7.15 10.91 -12.15
CA ARG A 226 -5.70 10.78 -12.29
C ARG A 226 -5.29 9.32 -12.49
N LEU A 227 -5.90 8.40 -11.74
CA LEU A 227 -5.58 6.97 -11.86
C LEU A 227 -5.92 6.45 -13.26
N VAL A 228 -7.05 6.87 -13.83
CA VAL A 228 -7.43 6.56 -15.22
C VAL A 228 -6.40 7.10 -16.20
N LYS A 229 -6.00 8.36 -16.05
CA LYS A 229 -5.00 8.99 -16.92
C LYS A 229 -3.66 8.24 -16.89
N LEU A 230 -3.19 7.84 -15.70
CA LEU A 230 -1.96 7.05 -15.56
C LEU A 230 -2.08 5.68 -16.24
N GLN A 231 -3.27 5.05 -16.19
CA GLN A 231 -3.55 3.80 -16.90
C GLN A 231 -3.44 4.00 -18.41
N ASP A 232 -4.05 5.07 -18.95
CA ASP A 232 -4.01 5.38 -20.38
C ASP A 232 -2.59 5.67 -20.86
N GLU A 233 -1.80 6.45 -20.10
CA GLU A 233 -0.39 6.77 -20.40
C GLU A 233 0.47 5.50 -20.42
N LYS A 234 0.28 4.60 -19.46
CA LYS A 234 1.01 3.32 -19.40
C LYS A 234 0.70 2.44 -20.60
N PHE A 235 -0.56 2.37 -20.99
CA PHE A 235 -0.97 1.60 -22.16
C PHE A 235 -0.38 2.17 -23.44
N ALA A 236 -0.47 3.48 -23.66
CA ALA A 236 0.12 4.14 -24.82
C ALA A 236 1.62 3.82 -24.95
N ALA A 237 2.36 3.91 -23.84
CA ALA A 237 3.78 3.58 -23.79
C ALA A 237 4.08 2.09 -24.11
N GLN A 238 3.16 1.18 -23.84
CA GLN A 238 3.29 -0.24 -24.19
C GLN A 238 3.04 -0.51 -25.67
N VAL A 239 2.10 0.22 -26.27
CA VAL A 239 1.76 0.09 -27.71
C VAL A 239 2.87 0.67 -28.60
N GLU A 240 3.52 1.75 -28.18
CA GLU A 240 4.61 2.40 -28.92
C GLU A 240 5.94 1.62 -28.91
N LYS A 241 6.13 0.62 -28.04
CA LYS A 241 7.32 -0.23 -28.08
C LYS A 241 7.26 -1.14 -29.29
N PRO A 242 8.12 -0.97 -30.34
CA PRO A 242 8.07 -1.79 -31.55
C PRO A 242 8.32 -3.26 -31.20
N ARG A 243 7.47 -4.16 -31.69
CA ARG A 243 7.75 -5.60 -31.69
C ARG A 243 9.13 -5.79 -32.32
N LYS A 244 10.13 -6.25 -31.57
CA LYS A 244 11.38 -6.72 -32.11
C LYS A 244 11.04 -7.77 -33.16
N LYS A 245 11.29 -7.45 -34.45
CA LYS A 245 11.23 -8.42 -35.54
C LYS A 245 12.24 -9.53 -35.23
N ASP A 246 11.76 -10.73 -35.00
CA ASP A 246 12.56 -11.94 -35.09
C ASP A 246 13.08 -12.04 -36.55
N SER A 247 14.31 -11.57 -36.77
CA SER A 247 15.02 -11.79 -38.00
C SER A 247 15.86 -13.06 -37.88
N THR A 248 15.18 -14.21 -37.99
CA THR A 248 15.84 -15.48 -38.31
C THR A 248 15.26 -16.04 -39.58
N ASP A 249 15.60 -15.40 -40.71
CA ASP A 249 15.56 -16.07 -42.00
C ASP A 249 17.00 -16.10 -42.56
N LYS A 250 17.69 -17.17 -42.25
CA LYS A 250 18.92 -17.57 -42.90
C LYS A 250 18.57 -18.61 -43.95
N SER A 251 18.13 -18.18 -45.10
CA SER A 251 18.15 -19.01 -46.32
C SER A 251 19.59 -19.15 -46.80
N ALA A 252 20.16 -20.32 -46.62
CA ALA A 252 21.43 -20.67 -47.25
C ALA A 252 21.22 -21.00 -48.75
N PRO A 253 22.09 -20.56 -49.66
CA PRO A 253 21.97 -20.90 -51.08
C PRO A 253 22.48 -22.31 -51.32
N THR A 254 21.63 -23.15 -51.91
CA THR A 254 22.00 -24.46 -52.46
C THR A 254 22.86 -24.27 -53.68
N LYS A 255 24.11 -24.76 -53.66
CA LYS A 255 24.94 -24.94 -54.85
C LYS A 255 24.63 -26.26 -55.49
N ILE A 256 24.23 -26.18 -56.78
CA ILE A 256 24.13 -27.31 -57.68
C ILE A 256 25.51 -27.51 -58.33
N HIS A 257 26.01 -28.72 -58.26
CA HIS A 257 26.86 -29.39 -59.23
C HIS A 257 26.45 -30.85 -59.28
#